data_0a0081b67cb9fc3bb86220114d6c0193
#
_entry.id   0a0081b67cb9fc3bb86220114d6c0193
#
_cell.length_a   1.000
_cell.length_b   1.000
_cell.length_c   1.000
_cell.angle_alpha   90.00
_cell.angle_beta   90.00
_cell.angle_gamma   90.00
#
_symmetry.space_group_name_H-M   'P 1'
#
loop_
_entity.id
_entity.type
_entity.pdbx_description
1 polymer ?
#
loop_
_entity_poly.entity_id
_entity_poly.type
_entity_poly.pdbx_seq_one_letter_code
_entity_poly.pdbx_strand_id
1 'polypeptide(L)'
;MDNNKLEHLEQEDFIGFWKRVLATILDLLVILIPAVIVYMLFNSLAVSLHSEIPIILEYIFFIVFDIFMIVRFGGSPGKLILKMKIINDQGKYPTLKEALVRNIFRIISTIFSMIVGVSLYDLTAISTNLALWAPLANDLSKILAPIMLVDYLFVAFTPRKRALHDIMAGTYVVDKSAI
;
A
#
# COMPACT_ATOMS: atom_id res chain seq x y z
N MET A 1 26.73 19.59 2.29
CA MET A 1 25.62 18.94 1.58
C MET A 1 24.42 19.06 2.52
N ASP A 2 23.43 19.82 2.09
CA ASP A 2 22.35 20.31 2.95
C ASP A 2 21.50 19.19 3.57
N ASN A 3 21.84 18.79 4.80
CA ASN A 3 20.99 17.92 5.64
C ASN A 3 19.82 18.70 6.29
N ASN A 4 19.61 19.96 5.93
CA ASN A 4 18.79 20.91 6.69
C ASN A 4 17.37 21.12 6.15
N LYS A 5 16.90 20.36 5.15
CA LYS A 5 15.57 20.64 4.58
C LYS A 5 14.39 20.20 5.44
N LEU A 6 14.62 19.36 6.46
CA LEU A 6 13.58 18.95 7.41
C LEU A 6 13.73 19.62 8.80
N GLU A 7 14.75 20.46 9.00
CA GLU A 7 14.98 21.12 10.31
C GLU A 7 13.96 22.21 10.60
N HIS A 8 13.31 22.76 9.57
CA HIS A 8 12.25 23.76 9.72
C HIS A 8 10.88 23.15 10.08
N LEU A 9 10.73 21.80 9.98
CA LEU A 9 9.49 21.11 10.30
C LEU A 9 9.37 20.93 11.82
N GLU A 10 8.28 21.43 12.36
CA GLU A 10 7.92 21.24 13.76
C GLU A 10 7.24 19.88 13.98
N GLN A 11 7.13 19.47 15.24
CA GLN A 11 6.51 18.19 15.58
C GLN A 11 5.03 18.12 15.18
N GLU A 12 4.38 19.27 15.07
CA GLU A 12 2.97 19.39 14.66
C GLU A 12 2.76 19.14 13.17
N ASP A 13 3.78 19.39 12.34
CA ASP A 13 3.73 19.15 10.90
C ASP A 13 3.66 17.66 10.54
N PHE A 14 4.13 16.78 11.43
CA PHE A 14 4.11 15.35 11.21
C PHE A 14 2.75 14.74 11.56
N ILE A 15 2.23 13.96 10.62
CA ILE A 15 0.90 13.38 10.70
C ILE A 15 0.84 12.21 11.68
N GLY A 16 0.03 12.36 12.71
CA GLY A 16 -0.19 11.34 13.74
C GLY A 16 -1.08 10.18 13.27
N PHE A 17 -1.21 9.19 14.16
CA PHE A 17 -1.91 7.93 13.93
C PHE A 17 -3.36 8.11 13.44
N TRP A 18 -4.19 8.85 14.16
CA TRP A 18 -5.62 8.97 13.86
C TRP A 18 -5.91 9.62 12.51
N LYS A 19 -5.14 10.63 12.14
CA LYS A 19 -5.27 11.27 10.83
C LYS A 19 -4.90 10.30 9.70
N ARG A 20 -3.91 9.39 9.92
CA ARG A 20 -3.57 8.33 8.97
C ARG A 20 -4.66 7.26 8.87
N VAL A 21 -5.29 6.88 9.99
CA VAL A 21 -6.44 5.96 9.99
C VAL A 21 -7.59 6.56 9.17
N LEU A 22 -7.92 7.83 9.38
CA LEU A 22 -8.94 8.51 8.59
C LEU A 22 -8.60 8.53 7.09
N ALA A 23 -7.32 8.76 6.74
CA ALA A 23 -6.88 8.69 5.35
C ALA A 23 -7.10 7.30 4.73
N THR A 24 -6.83 6.24 5.49
CA THR A 24 -7.05 4.86 5.03
C THR A 24 -8.55 4.57 4.81
N ILE A 25 -9.43 5.08 5.69
CA ILE A 25 -10.88 4.97 5.50
C ILE A 25 -11.31 5.72 4.22
N LEU A 26 -10.80 6.93 4.00
CA LEU A 26 -11.07 7.69 2.78
C LEU A 26 -10.53 6.99 1.53
N ASP A 27 -9.34 6.37 1.60
CA ASP A 27 -8.81 5.55 0.51
C ASP A 27 -9.80 4.44 0.14
N LEU A 28 -10.32 3.71 1.15
CA LEU A 28 -11.32 2.66 0.93
C LEU A 28 -12.56 3.20 0.23
N LEU A 29 -13.11 4.32 0.71
CA LEU A 29 -14.33 4.91 0.13
C LEU A 29 -14.13 5.40 -1.31
N VAL A 30 -12.99 6.04 -1.59
CA VAL A 30 -12.70 6.60 -2.92
C VAL A 30 -12.36 5.51 -3.93
N ILE A 31 -11.61 4.48 -3.50
CA ILE A 31 -11.14 3.42 -4.39
C ILE A 31 -12.18 2.32 -4.56
N LEU A 32 -13.16 2.19 -3.66
CA LEU A 32 -14.12 1.09 -3.66
C LEU A 32 -14.81 0.89 -5.03
N ILE A 33 -15.42 1.93 -5.58
CA ILE A 33 -16.16 1.82 -6.84
C ILE A 33 -15.21 1.50 -8.01
N PRO A 34 -14.10 2.23 -8.24
CA PRO A 34 -13.13 1.86 -9.26
C PRO A 34 -12.58 0.44 -9.09
N ALA A 35 -12.28 0.03 -7.84
CA ALA A 35 -11.76 -1.29 -7.56
C ALA A 35 -12.75 -2.40 -7.92
N VAL A 36 -14.02 -2.23 -7.61
CA VAL A 36 -15.07 -3.19 -7.99
C VAL A 36 -15.18 -3.31 -9.51
N ILE A 37 -15.12 -2.20 -10.25
CA ILE A 37 -15.16 -2.22 -11.72
C ILE A 37 -13.95 -2.98 -12.27
N VAL A 38 -12.75 -2.68 -11.79
CA VAL A 38 -11.51 -3.36 -12.18
C VAL A 38 -11.60 -4.86 -11.88
N TYR A 39 -12.02 -5.21 -10.66
CA TYR A 39 -12.23 -6.60 -10.24
C TYR A 39 -13.20 -7.34 -11.18
N MET A 40 -14.37 -6.77 -11.48
CA MET A 40 -15.35 -7.40 -12.37
C MET A 40 -14.82 -7.60 -13.78
N LEU A 41 -14.05 -6.63 -14.30
CA LEU A 41 -13.42 -6.72 -15.61
C LEU A 41 -12.42 -7.87 -15.67
N PHE A 42 -11.45 -7.89 -14.76
CA PHE A 42 -10.40 -8.92 -14.77
C PHE A 42 -10.94 -10.31 -14.44
N ASN A 43 -11.94 -10.40 -13.54
CA ASN A 43 -12.62 -11.65 -13.25
C ASN A 43 -13.38 -12.21 -14.48
N SER A 44 -14.11 -11.36 -15.19
CA SER A 44 -14.79 -11.74 -16.44
C SER A 44 -13.80 -12.24 -17.49
N LEU A 45 -12.64 -11.56 -17.63
CA LEU A 45 -11.57 -11.99 -18.53
C LEU A 45 -10.97 -13.34 -18.11
N ALA A 46 -10.75 -13.56 -16.80
CA ALA A 46 -10.21 -14.80 -16.29
C ALA A 46 -11.10 -16.01 -16.62
N VAL A 47 -12.41 -15.84 -16.43
CA VAL A 47 -13.40 -16.88 -16.77
C VAL A 47 -13.46 -17.11 -18.27
N SER A 48 -13.52 -16.06 -19.09
CA SER A 48 -13.63 -16.20 -20.55
C SER A 48 -12.38 -16.80 -21.20
N LEU A 49 -11.20 -16.50 -20.67
CA LEU A 49 -9.91 -16.99 -21.18
C LEU A 49 -9.49 -18.32 -20.53
N HIS A 50 -10.24 -18.82 -19.54
CA HIS A 50 -9.87 -20.00 -18.73
C HIS A 50 -8.41 -19.89 -18.21
N SER A 51 -8.05 -18.72 -17.67
CA SER A 51 -6.67 -18.38 -17.30
C SER A 51 -6.62 -17.56 -16.00
N GLU A 52 -5.61 -17.82 -15.20
CA GLU A 52 -5.28 -17.04 -13.99
C GLU A 52 -4.58 -15.71 -14.28
N ILE A 53 -4.05 -15.54 -15.51
CA ILE A 53 -3.26 -14.36 -15.88
C ILE A 53 -4.01 -13.02 -15.62
N PRO A 54 -5.29 -12.86 -16.00
CA PRO A 54 -6.01 -11.63 -15.69
C PRO A 54 -6.08 -11.34 -14.19
N ILE A 55 -6.24 -12.34 -13.34
CA ILE A 55 -6.27 -12.17 -11.88
C ILE A 55 -4.91 -11.65 -11.39
N ILE A 56 -3.83 -12.26 -11.84
CA ILE A 56 -2.46 -11.84 -11.50
C ILE A 56 -2.24 -10.37 -11.93
N LEU A 57 -2.69 -10.02 -13.14
CA LEU A 57 -2.58 -8.65 -13.67
C LEU A 57 -3.39 -7.64 -12.85
N GLU A 58 -4.55 -8.03 -12.33
CA GLU A 58 -5.34 -7.19 -11.42
C GLU A 58 -4.54 -6.80 -10.17
N TYR A 59 -3.94 -7.76 -9.49
CA TYR A 59 -3.13 -7.50 -8.29
C TYR A 59 -1.90 -6.64 -8.61
N ILE A 60 -1.23 -6.90 -9.73
CA ILE A 60 -0.10 -6.08 -10.20
C ILE A 60 -0.57 -4.65 -10.49
N PHE A 61 -1.72 -4.47 -11.11
CA PHE A 61 -2.29 -3.15 -11.38
C PHE A 61 -2.45 -2.32 -10.09
N PHE A 62 -2.98 -2.90 -9.02
CA PHE A 62 -3.14 -2.17 -7.76
C PHE A 62 -1.79 -1.87 -7.08
N ILE A 63 -0.81 -2.77 -7.13
CA ILE A 63 0.55 -2.48 -6.63
C ILE A 63 1.16 -1.30 -7.40
N VAL A 64 1.09 -1.34 -8.72
CA VAL A 64 1.64 -0.29 -9.59
C VAL A 64 0.93 1.05 -9.34
N PHE A 65 -0.40 1.03 -9.20
CA PHE A 65 -1.19 2.21 -8.89
C PHE A 65 -0.76 2.86 -7.57
N ASP A 66 -0.60 2.08 -6.50
CA ASP A 66 -0.15 2.59 -5.20
C ASP A 66 1.24 3.23 -5.28
N ILE A 67 2.19 2.54 -5.91
CA ILE A 67 3.56 3.06 -6.08
C ILE A 67 3.55 4.34 -6.92
N PHE A 68 2.79 4.35 -8.02
CA PHE A 68 2.64 5.51 -8.88
C PHE A 68 2.08 6.73 -8.11
N MET A 69 1.03 6.52 -7.30
CA MET A 69 0.44 7.58 -6.49
C MET A 69 1.43 8.19 -5.50
N ILE A 70 2.26 7.35 -4.86
CA ILE A 70 3.28 7.82 -3.91
C ILE A 70 4.38 8.61 -4.64
N VAL A 71 4.92 8.07 -5.71
CA VAL A 71 6.04 8.69 -6.46
C VAL A 71 5.60 9.98 -7.14
N ARG A 72 4.42 9.99 -7.76
CA ARG A 72 3.96 11.12 -8.58
C ARG A 72 3.26 12.22 -7.78
N PHE A 73 2.49 11.84 -6.77
CA PHE A 73 1.63 12.76 -6.02
C PHE A 73 1.98 12.87 -4.53
N GLY A 74 2.91 12.06 -4.04
CA GLY A 74 3.32 12.06 -2.63
C GLY A 74 2.26 11.48 -1.69
N GLY A 75 1.41 10.55 -2.15
CA GLY A 75 0.43 9.91 -1.27
C GLY A 75 -0.72 9.24 -2.00
N SER A 76 -1.47 8.40 -1.27
CA SER A 76 -2.72 7.81 -1.74
C SER A 76 -3.84 8.84 -1.86
N PRO A 77 -4.94 8.57 -2.58
CA PRO A 77 -6.07 9.50 -2.74
C PRO A 77 -6.60 10.05 -1.40
N GLY A 78 -6.82 9.21 -0.39
CA GLY A 78 -7.31 9.63 0.92
C GLY A 78 -6.33 10.53 1.66
N LYS A 79 -5.00 10.26 1.54
CA LYS A 79 -3.98 11.17 2.07
C LYS A 79 -4.02 12.52 1.39
N LEU A 80 -4.17 12.55 0.06
CA LEU A 80 -4.24 13.79 -0.71
C LEU A 80 -5.46 14.63 -0.35
N ILE A 81 -6.62 14.00 -0.14
CA ILE A 81 -7.86 14.66 0.29
C ILE A 81 -7.64 15.34 1.65
N LEU A 82 -6.95 14.67 2.59
CA LEU A 82 -6.64 15.23 3.92
C LEU A 82 -5.41 16.14 3.92
N LYS A 83 -4.95 16.57 2.74
CA LYS A 83 -3.77 17.46 2.58
C LYS A 83 -2.50 16.89 3.22
N MET A 84 -2.33 15.56 3.19
CA MET A 84 -1.11 14.91 3.64
C MET A 84 -0.18 14.65 2.47
N LYS A 85 1.12 14.72 2.73
CA LYS A 85 2.16 14.39 1.76
C LYS A 85 3.20 13.48 2.38
N ILE A 86 3.65 12.51 1.59
CA ILE A 86 4.81 11.69 1.88
C ILE A 86 6.01 12.37 1.25
N ILE A 87 7.04 12.60 2.05
CA ILE A 87 8.31 13.18 1.60
C ILE A 87 9.47 12.29 2.07
N ASN A 88 10.60 12.38 1.40
CA ASN A 88 11.85 11.75 1.81
C ASN A 88 12.73 12.71 2.64
N ASP A 89 13.91 12.26 3.06
CA ASP A 89 14.88 13.05 3.84
C ASP A 89 15.31 14.36 3.14
N GLN A 90 15.09 14.47 1.82
CA GLN A 90 15.41 15.68 1.04
C GLN A 90 14.20 16.64 0.92
N GLY A 91 13.07 16.35 1.55
CA GLY A 91 11.82 17.14 1.43
C GLY A 91 11.14 16.99 0.07
N LYS A 92 11.50 15.98 -0.74
CA LYS A 92 10.90 15.68 -2.06
C LYS A 92 9.94 14.49 -1.95
N TYR A 93 9.11 14.29 -2.97
CA TYR A 93 8.33 13.06 -3.07
C TYR A 93 9.25 11.85 -3.16
N PRO A 94 8.82 10.69 -2.62
CA PRO A 94 9.64 9.49 -2.61
C PRO A 94 10.05 9.05 -4.01
N THR A 95 11.27 8.59 -4.15
CA THR A 95 11.76 7.87 -5.33
C THR A 95 11.07 6.52 -5.45
N LEU A 96 11.18 5.88 -6.62
CA LEU A 96 10.65 4.53 -6.83
C LEU A 96 11.17 3.53 -5.78
N LYS A 97 12.48 3.61 -5.47
CA LYS A 97 13.11 2.72 -4.47
C LYS A 97 12.51 2.94 -3.08
N GLU A 98 12.39 4.19 -2.63
CA GLU A 98 11.80 4.54 -1.34
C GLU A 98 10.33 4.11 -1.27
N ALA A 99 9.55 4.30 -2.35
CA ALA A 99 8.16 3.88 -2.43
C ALA A 99 8.01 2.35 -2.37
N LEU A 100 8.89 1.57 -3.02
CA LEU A 100 8.90 0.12 -2.95
C LEU A 100 9.25 -0.37 -1.54
N VAL A 101 10.31 0.15 -0.93
CA VAL A 101 10.70 -0.21 0.46
C VAL A 101 9.57 0.13 1.43
N ARG A 102 8.95 1.31 1.29
CA ARG A 102 7.83 1.74 2.09
C ARG A 102 6.63 0.79 2.03
N ASN A 103 6.35 0.24 0.86
CA ASN A 103 5.21 -0.64 0.64
C ASN A 103 5.55 -2.13 0.75
N ILE A 104 6.73 -2.50 1.24
CA ILE A 104 7.19 -3.91 1.22
C ILE A 104 6.20 -4.86 1.91
N PHE A 105 5.71 -4.52 3.12
CA PHE A 105 4.74 -5.35 3.83
C PHE A 105 3.41 -5.46 3.08
N ARG A 106 2.96 -4.36 2.46
CA ARG A 106 1.75 -4.34 1.65
C ARG A 106 1.91 -5.17 0.37
N ILE A 107 3.05 -5.06 -0.30
CA ILE A 107 3.36 -5.87 -1.50
C ILE A 107 3.34 -7.36 -1.16
N ILE A 108 4.01 -7.77 -0.07
CA ILE A 108 4.02 -9.18 0.39
C ILE A 108 2.60 -9.63 0.72
N SER A 109 1.82 -8.83 1.46
CA SER A 109 0.42 -9.14 1.78
C SER A 109 -0.43 -9.29 0.51
N THR A 110 -0.24 -8.42 -0.48
CA THR A 110 -0.95 -8.47 -1.76
C THR A 110 -0.59 -9.73 -2.56
N ILE A 111 0.69 -10.16 -2.55
CA ILE A 111 1.12 -11.41 -3.18
C ILE A 111 0.43 -12.62 -2.50
N PHE A 112 0.38 -12.68 -1.17
CA PHE A 112 -0.33 -13.74 -0.47
C PHE A 112 -1.83 -13.73 -0.79
N SER A 113 -2.46 -12.54 -0.80
CA SER A 113 -3.86 -12.38 -1.17
C SER A 113 -4.14 -12.81 -2.61
N MET A 114 -3.21 -12.55 -3.54
CA MET A 114 -3.28 -13.01 -4.92
C MET A 114 -3.28 -14.53 -5.00
N ILE A 115 -2.37 -15.22 -4.31
CA ILE A 115 -2.28 -16.68 -4.31
C ILE A 115 -3.57 -17.29 -3.75
N VAL A 116 -4.09 -16.75 -2.64
CA VAL A 116 -5.37 -17.18 -2.06
C VAL A 116 -6.52 -16.87 -3.01
N GLY A 117 -6.55 -15.67 -3.60
CA GLY A 117 -7.58 -15.24 -4.55
C GLY A 117 -7.68 -16.17 -5.75
N VAL A 118 -6.56 -16.51 -6.36
CA VAL A 118 -6.50 -17.50 -7.48
C VAL A 118 -7.07 -18.84 -7.08
N SER A 119 -6.86 -19.30 -5.84
CA SER A 119 -7.36 -20.58 -5.35
C SER A 119 -8.88 -20.64 -5.16
N LEU A 120 -9.55 -19.48 -5.07
CA LEU A 120 -11.01 -19.40 -4.92
C LEU A 120 -11.76 -19.58 -6.24
N TYR A 121 -11.06 -19.53 -7.38
CA TYR A 121 -11.66 -19.82 -8.68
C TYR A 121 -11.92 -21.31 -8.83
N ASP A 122 -13.00 -21.66 -9.51
CA ASP A 122 -13.34 -23.04 -9.79
C ASP A 122 -12.18 -23.71 -10.56
N LEU A 123 -11.53 -24.67 -9.89
CA LEU A 123 -10.38 -25.42 -10.43
C LEU A 123 -10.74 -26.22 -11.69
N THR A 124 -12.03 -26.45 -11.96
CA THR A 124 -12.48 -27.09 -13.22
C THR A 124 -12.36 -26.15 -14.41
N ALA A 125 -12.45 -24.83 -14.17
CA ALA A 125 -12.35 -23.80 -15.20
C ALA A 125 -10.91 -23.28 -15.39
N ILE A 126 -10.13 -23.22 -14.29
CA ILE A 126 -8.76 -22.68 -14.29
C ILE A 126 -7.84 -23.66 -13.58
N SER A 127 -6.95 -24.32 -14.35
CA SER A 127 -5.90 -25.15 -13.76
C SER A 127 -4.70 -24.29 -13.40
N THR A 128 -4.44 -24.13 -12.10
CA THR A 128 -3.32 -23.31 -11.65
C THR A 128 -2.47 -24.02 -10.60
N ASN A 129 -1.15 -23.98 -10.78
CA ASN A 129 -0.20 -24.43 -9.79
C ASN A 129 -0.11 -23.48 -8.57
N LEU A 130 -0.55 -22.23 -8.72
CA LEU A 130 -0.54 -21.25 -7.63
C LEU A 130 -1.52 -21.65 -6.51
N ALA A 131 -2.65 -22.28 -6.84
CA ALA A 131 -3.62 -22.74 -5.85
C ALA A 131 -3.03 -23.73 -4.83
N LEU A 132 -2.00 -24.49 -5.20
CA LEU A 132 -1.30 -25.41 -4.29
C LEU A 132 -0.63 -24.68 -3.12
N TRP A 133 -0.26 -23.42 -3.30
CA TRP A 133 0.40 -22.60 -2.30
C TRP A 133 -0.58 -21.80 -1.42
N ALA A 134 -1.89 -21.85 -1.71
CA ALA A 134 -2.90 -21.08 -1.00
C ALA A 134 -2.95 -21.35 0.52
N PRO A 135 -2.85 -22.61 1.02
CA PRO A 135 -2.82 -22.85 2.47
C PRO A 135 -1.64 -22.17 3.14
N LEU A 136 -0.43 -22.28 2.56
CA LEU A 136 0.77 -21.64 3.07
C LEU A 136 0.65 -20.11 3.02
N ALA A 137 0.18 -19.54 1.91
CA ALA A 137 -0.01 -18.10 1.76
C ALA A 137 -1.02 -17.56 2.78
N ASN A 138 -2.11 -18.29 3.03
CA ASN A 138 -3.10 -17.94 4.04
C ASN A 138 -2.51 -17.93 5.46
N ASP A 139 -1.70 -18.92 5.82
CA ASP A 139 -1.07 -18.98 7.14
C ASP A 139 0.00 -17.89 7.31
N LEU A 140 0.79 -17.62 6.28
CA LEU A 140 1.75 -16.51 6.30
C LEU A 140 1.04 -15.14 6.38
N SER A 141 -0.12 -14.98 5.77
CA SER A 141 -0.95 -13.76 5.90
C SER A 141 -1.40 -13.52 7.34
N LYS A 142 -1.75 -14.57 8.08
CA LYS A 142 -2.12 -14.48 9.50
C LYS A 142 -0.95 -14.01 10.38
N ILE A 143 0.29 -14.38 10.01
CA ILE A 143 1.50 -13.92 10.69
C ILE A 143 1.81 -12.45 10.31
N LEU A 144 1.64 -12.10 9.04
CA LEU A 144 1.94 -10.76 8.54
C LEU A 144 0.96 -9.70 9.08
N ALA A 145 -0.30 -10.05 9.30
CA ALA A 145 -1.33 -9.12 9.76
C ALA A 145 -0.98 -8.43 11.10
N PRO A 146 -0.56 -9.12 12.18
CA PRO A 146 -0.12 -8.45 13.40
C PRO A 146 1.15 -7.63 13.21
N ILE A 147 2.07 -8.03 12.32
CA ILE A 147 3.27 -7.25 12.00
C ILE A 147 2.86 -5.90 11.38
N MET A 148 1.91 -5.90 10.46
CA MET A 148 1.39 -4.67 9.86
C MET A 148 0.65 -3.79 10.88
N LEU A 149 -0.05 -4.39 11.85
CA LEU A 149 -0.67 -3.64 12.95
C LEU A 149 0.40 -2.95 13.81
N VAL A 150 1.45 -3.67 14.20
CA VAL A 150 2.58 -3.11 14.96
C VAL A 150 3.25 -2.00 14.16
N ASP A 151 3.49 -2.20 12.85
CA ASP A 151 4.06 -1.19 11.97
C ASP A 151 3.28 0.14 12.04
N TYR A 152 1.96 0.09 11.98
CA TYR A 152 1.12 1.30 12.09
C TYR A 152 1.12 1.91 13.50
N LEU A 153 1.17 1.10 14.55
CA LEU A 153 1.20 1.57 15.93
C LEU A 153 2.50 2.33 16.26
N PHE A 154 3.60 2.03 15.58
CA PHE A 154 4.87 2.76 15.76
C PHE A 154 4.73 4.27 15.58
N VAL A 155 3.77 4.74 14.78
CA VAL A 155 3.46 6.18 14.61
C VAL A 155 3.21 6.88 15.94
N ALA A 156 2.58 6.20 16.90
CA ALA A 156 2.25 6.78 18.20
C ALA A 156 3.46 6.95 19.12
N PHE A 157 4.54 6.19 18.90
CA PHE A 157 5.68 6.10 19.80
C PHE A 157 6.95 6.80 19.27
N THR A 158 6.96 7.20 17.99
CA THR A 158 8.14 7.82 17.38
C THR A 158 8.07 9.35 17.40
N PRO A 159 9.19 10.07 17.65
CA PRO A 159 9.20 11.53 17.79
C PRO A 159 8.64 12.27 16.55
N ARG A 160 8.92 11.76 15.34
CA ARG A 160 8.43 12.32 14.07
C ARG A 160 7.22 11.57 13.52
N LYS A 161 6.45 10.89 14.39
CA LYS A 161 5.22 10.16 14.07
C LYS A 161 5.40 9.22 12.86
N ARG A 162 6.50 8.45 12.83
CA ARG A 162 6.86 7.53 11.73
C ARG A 162 6.42 6.12 12.05
N ALA A 163 5.79 5.46 11.09
CA ALA A 163 5.58 4.02 11.09
C ALA A 163 6.91 3.29 10.83
N LEU A 164 6.97 1.99 11.06
CA LEU A 164 8.17 1.21 10.79
C LEU A 164 8.55 1.26 9.31
N HIS A 165 7.56 1.12 8.42
CA HIS A 165 7.78 1.25 6.98
C HIS A 165 8.28 2.65 6.57
N ASP A 166 7.87 3.72 7.28
CA ASP A 166 8.38 5.08 7.05
C ASP A 166 9.88 5.16 7.40
N ILE A 167 10.26 4.52 8.52
CA ILE A 167 11.66 4.49 8.98
C ILE A 167 12.53 3.72 8.00
N MET A 168 12.07 2.53 7.57
CA MET A 168 12.80 1.69 6.61
C MET A 168 13.04 2.39 5.27
N ALA A 169 12.06 3.18 4.82
CA ALA A 169 12.13 3.88 3.54
C ALA A 169 12.77 5.27 3.60
N GLY A 170 13.14 5.77 4.80
CA GLY A 170 13.64 7.15 4.94
C GLY A 170 12.57 8.19 4.58
N THR A 171 11.29 7.93 4.90
CA THR A 171 10.18 8.81 4.54
C THR A 171 9.45 9.37 5.74
N TYR A 172 8.68 10.43 5.52
CA TYR A 172 7.86 11.12 6.52
C TYR A 172 6.48 11.41 5.92
N VAL A 173 5.47 11.47 6.77
CA VAL A 173 4.14 11.94 6.36
C VAL A 173 3.88 13.27 7.06
N VAL A 174 3.72 14.33 6.26
CA VAL A 174 3.60 15.71 6.74
C VAL A 174 2.32 16.36 6.24
N ASP A 175 1.93 17.45 6.86
CA ASP A 175 0.86 18.31 6.33
C ASP A 175 1.38 19.03 5.08
N LYS A 176 0.54 19.18 4.07
CA LYS A 176 0.89 19.87 2.81
C LYS A 176 1.28 21.33 3.02
N SER A 177 0.74 21.98 4.07
CA SER A 177 1.05 23.37 4.39
C SER A 177 2.46 23.59 4.91
N ALA A 178 3.14 22.52 5.34
CA ALA A 178 4.50 22.58 5.89
C ALA A 178 5.61 22.45 4.82
N ILE A 179 5.24 22.24 3.53
CA ILE A 179 6.19 22.01 2.42
C ILE A 179 5.92 22.89 1.20
#